data_ba179643ebb57fb62efff66cf7ec541e
#
_entry.id   ba179643ebb57fb62efff66cf7ec541e
#
_cell.length_a   1.000
_cell.length_b   1.000
_cell.length_c   1.000
_cell.angle_alpha   90.00
_cell.angle_beta   90.00
_cell.angle_gamma   90.00
#
_symmetry.space_group_name_H-M   'P 1'
#
loop_
_entity.id
_entity.type
_entity.pdbx_description
1 polymer ?
#
loop_
_entity_poly.entity_id
_entity_poly.type
_entity_poly.pdbx_seq_one_letter_code
_entity_poly.pdbx_strand_id
1 'polypeptide(L)'
;MKIHLVLTGRAYQQGEPLPEQLELPDDSRLSDALAAITTALPEGESLQGSCLLALAGTHVGTVDQHQDPHLTEGQELLLIFPVAGG
;
A
#
# COMPACT_ATOMS: atom_id res chain seq x y z
N MET A 1 -9.43 -1.09 -12.87
CA MET A 1 -8.49 0.04 -12.91
C MET A 1 -7.15 -0.38 -12.36
N LYS A 2 -6.10 0.26 -12.81
CA LYS A 2 -4.74 -0.06 -12.39
C LYS A 2 -4.21 1.00 -11.45
N ILE A 3 -3.59 0.55 -10.37
CA ILE A 3 -2.95 1.43 -9.39
C ILE A 3 -1.48 1.03 -9.33
N HIS A 4 -0.60 2.00 -9.40
CA HIS A 4 0.84 1.73 -9.31
C HIS A 4 1.26 1.72 -7.86
N LEU A 5 2.03 0.70 -7.48
CA LEU A 5 2.58 0.60 -6.13
C LEU A 5 4.03 1.00 -6.13
N VAL A 6 4.40 1.86 -5.19
CA VAL A 6 5.80 2.21 -4.95
C VAL A 6 6.08 1.90 -3.48
N LEU A 7 7.12 1.11 -3.25
CA LEU A 7 7.48 0.68 -1.91
C LEU A 7 8.82 1.29 -1.54
N THR A 8 8.92 1.80 -0.34
CA THR A 8 10.17 2.34 0.16
C THR A 8 10.31 1.98 1.63
N GLY A 9 11.55 1.95 2.08
CA GLY A 9 11.86 1.55 3.45
C GLY A 9 12.54 0.20 3.49
N ARG A 10 13.03 -0.17 4.66
CA ARG A 10 13.89 -1.36 4.78
C ARG A 10 13.11 -2.66 4.79
N ALA A 11 11.87 -2.62 5.26
CA ALA A 11 11.12 -3.85 5.46
C ALA A 11 10.83 -4.59 4.16
N TYR A 12 10.59 -3.86 3.07
CA TYR A 12 10.22 -4.52 1.83
C TYR A 12 11.36 -5.35 1.23
N GLN A 13 12.59 -5.08 1.66
CA GLN A 13 13.75 -5.80 1.13
C GLN A 13 13.88 -7.20 1.69
N GLN A 14 13.12 -7.51 2.73
CA GLN A 14 13.27 -8.78 3.43
C GLN A 14 12.22 -9.81 3.04
N GLY A 15 11.17 -9.39 2.37
CA GLY A 15 10.07 -10.27 2.02
C GLY A 15 9.94 -10.49 0.54
N GLU A 16 8.89 -11.20 0.15
CA GLU A 16 8.57 -11.36 -1.24
C GLU A 16 8.22 -10.02 -1.87
N PRO A 17 8.66 -9.75 -3.09
CA PRO A 17 8.30 -8.49 -3.72
C PRO A 17 6.80 -8.43 -3.97
N LEU A 18 6.23 -7.27 -3.66
CA LEU A 18 4.84 -7.02 -3.99
C LEU A 18 4.73 -6.64 -5.46
N PRO A 19 3.55 -6.83 -6.06
CA PRO A 19 3.38 -6.42 -7.45
C PRO A 19 3.56 -4.91 -7.59
N GLU A 20 4.06 -4.50 -8.74
CA GLU A 20 4.23 -3.08 -9.03
C GLU A 20 2.92 -2.40 -9.36
N GLN A 21 1.90 -3.16 -9.69
CA GLN A 21 0.59 -2.66 -10.04
C GLN A 21 -0.48 -3.53 -9.43
N LEU A 22 -1.57 -2.89 -9.04
CA LEU A 22 -2.76 -3.59 -8.58
C LEU A 22 -3.86 -3.40 -9.60
N GLU A 23 -4.57 -4.48 -9.90
CA GLU A 23 -5.77 -4.41 -10.73
C GLU A 23 -6.97 -4.48 -9.79
N LEU A 24 -7.77 -3.44 -9.78
CA LEU A 24 -8.90 -3.30 -8.87
C LEU A 24 -10.16 -2.94 -9.65
N PRO A 25 -11.33 -3.30 -9.13
CA PRO A 25 -12.58 -2.84 -9.74
C PRO A 25 -12.68 -1.32 -9.74
N ASP A 26 -13.39 -0.77 -10.69
CA ASP A 26 -13.71 0.64 -10.66
C ASP A 26 -14.47 0.94 -9.36
N ASP A 27 -14.36 2.15 -8.86
CA ASP A 27 -14.94 2.56 -7.58
C ASP A 27 -14.25 2.00 -6.34
N SER A 28 -13.11 1.34 -6.51
CA SER A 28 -12.33 0.88 -5.35
C SER A 28 -11.81 2.06 -4.54
N ARG A 29 -11.66 1.83 -3.25
CA ARG A 29 -11.12 2.82 -2.33
C ARG A 29 -9.76 2.38 -1.84
N LEU A 30 -9.10 3.27 -1.11
CA LEU A 30 -7.78 2.95 -0.55
C LEU A 30 -7.80 1.67 0.27
N SER A 31 -8.85 1.46 1.06
CA SER A 31 -8.97 0.23 1.86
C SER A 31 -9.00 -1.01 0.98
N ASP A 32 -9.60 -0.93 -0.20
CA ASP A 32 -9.60 -2.06 -1.13
C ASP A 32 -8.19 -2.36 -1.64
N ALA A 33 -7.42 -1.32 -1.91
CA ALA A 33 -6.03 -1.50 -2.32
C ALA A 33 -5.20 -2.16 -1.21
N LEU A 34 -5.39 -1.73 0.02
CA LEU A 34 -4.67 -2.32 1.16
C LEU A 34 -5.04 -3.78 1.35
N ALA A 35 -6.32 -4.11 1.16
CA ALA A 35 -6.75 -5.51 1.24
C ALA A 35 -6.11 -6.35 0.14
N ALA A 36 -6.01 -5.81 -1.07
CA ALA A 36 -5.38 -6.52 -2.17
C ALA A 36 -3.88 -6.75 -1.91
N ILE A 37 -3.21 -5.74 -1.33
CA ILE A 37 -1.81 -5.87 -0.98
C ILE A 37 -1.63 -6.96 0.08
N THR A 38 -2.48 -6.96 1.09
CA THR A 38 -2.42 -7.96 2.16
C THR A 38 -2.60 -9.37 1.60
N THR A 39 -3.53 -9.51 0.64
CA THR A 39 -3.75 -10.80 -0.01
C THR A 39 -2.53 -11.26 -0.81
N ALA A 40 -1.78 -10.32 -1.37
CA ALA A 40 -0.59 -10.65 -2.15
C ALA A 40 0.62 -10.99 -1.28
N LEU A 41 0.58 -10.69 0.01
CA LEU A 41 1.68 -11.01 0.91
C LEU A 41 1.73 -12.50 1.21
N PRO A 42 2.93 -13.04 1.51
CA PRO A 42 3.03 -14.44 1.91
C PRO A 42 2.18 -14.71 3.16
N GLU A 43 1.79 -15.97 3.31
CA GLU A 43 1.00 -16.39 4.45
C GLU A 43 1.74 -16.07 5.74
N GLY A 44 1.02 -15.50 6.69
CA GLY A 44 1.59 -15.11 7.96
C GLY A 44 2.18 -13.71 8.00
N GLU A 45 2.22 -13.02 6.87
CA GLU A 45 2.73 -11.67 6.81
C GLU A 45 1.61 -10.67 6.62
N SER A 46 1.81 -9.46 7.12
CA SER A 46 0.85 -8.39 6.97
C SER A 46 1.59 -7.06 6.93
N LEU A 47 0.90 -6.02 6.47
CA LEU A 47 1.44 -4.68 6.50
C LEU A 47 1.51 -4.19 7.94
N GLN A 48 2.61 -3.51 8.28
CA GLN A 48 2.71 -2.89 9.60
C GLN A 48 1.75 -1.72 9.69
N GLY A 49 1.10 -1.60 10.84
CA GLY A 49 0.12 -0.55 11.04
C GLY A 49 0.70 0.86 10.96
N SER A 50 1.98 1.00 11.25
CA SER A 50 2.67 2.29 11.21
C SER A 50 3.21 2.64 9.82
N CYS A 51 3.02 1.78 8.83
CA CYS A 51 3.45 2.06 7.47
C CYS A 51 2.71 3.29 6.95
N LEU A 52 3.46 4.28 6.48
CA LEU A 52 2.88 5.52 5.97
C LEU A 52 2.37 5.33 4.55
N LEU A 53 1.28 6.01 4.24
CA LEU A 53 0.65 5.92 2.94
C LEU A 53 0.55 7.30 2.30
N ALA A 54 0.90 7.36 1.02
CA ALA A 54 0.69 8.57 0.22
C ALA A 54 0.03 8.16 -1.09
N LEU A 55 -1.04 8.85 -1.44
CA LEU A 55 -1.78 8.58 -2.67
C LEU A 55 -1.66 9.78 -3.59
N ALA A 56 -1.15 9.54 -4.79
CA ALA A 56 -0.95 10.60 -5.79
C ALA A 56 -0.18 11.78 -5.21
N GLY A 57 0.82 11.49 -4.37
CA GLY A 57 1.66 12.52 -3.78
C GLY A 57 1.12 13.16 -2.52
N THR A 58 -0.07 12.75 -2.07
CA THR A 58 -0.69 13.31 -0.87
C THR A 58 -0.68 12.29 0.26
N HIS A 59 -0.15 12.68 1.42
CA HIS A 59 -0.15 11.80 2.59
C HIS A 59 -1.58 11.59 3.07
N VAL A 60 -1.98 10.33 3.22
CA VAL A 60 -3.35 9.98 3.59
C VAL A 60 -3.43 9.25 4.93
N GLY A 61 -2.32 9.02 5.58
CA GLY A 61 -2.31 8.38 6.89
C GLY A 61 -1.39 7.19 6.95
N THR A 62 -1.71 6.26 7.84
CA THR A 62 -0.98 5.00 7.99
C THR A 62 -1.92 3.85 7.71
N VAL A 63 -1.36 2.63 7.68
CA VAL A 63 -2.17 1.44 7.45
C VAL A 63 -3.27 1.30 8.51
N ASP A 64 -2.95 1.63 9.78
CA ASP A 64 -3.93 1.52 10.86
C ASP A 64 -4.91 2.68 10.92
N GLN A 65 -4.49 3.86 10.46
CA GLN A 65 -5.33 5.06 10.52
C GLN A 65 -5.13 5.88 9.27
N HIS A 66 -6.07 5.81 8.36
CA HIS A 66 -5.95 6.54 7.10
C HIS A 66 -7.32 6.99 6.62
N GLN A 67 -7.28 7.99 5.74
CA GLN A 67 -8.45 8.37 4.97
C GLN A 67 -8.75 7.24 3.98
N ASP A 68 -9.96 7.21 3.49
CA ASP A 68 -10.37 6.16 2.57
C ASP A 68 -10.93 6.75 1.27
N PRO A 69 -10.09 7.48 0.52
CA PRO A 69 -10.55 8.10 -0.72
C PRO A 69 -10.78 7.07 -1.80
N HIS A 70 -11.62 7.43 -2.75
CA HIS A 70 -11.79 6.65 -3.97
C HIS A 70 -10.49 6.71 -4.77
N LEU A 71 -10.15 5.61 -5.41
CA LEU A 71 -8.98 5.54 -6.26
C LEU A 71 -9.35 5.88 -7.69
N THR A 72 -8.35 6.32 -8.45
CA THR A 72 -8.52 6.69 -9.86
C THR A 72 -7.51 5.93 -10.69
N GLU A 73 -7.87 5.60 -11.91
CA GLU A 73 -7.00 4.90 -12.84
C GLU A 73 -5.63 5.55 -12.93
N GLY A 74 -4.59 4.74 -12.74
CA GLY A 74 -3.22 5.21 -12.92
C GLY A 74 -2.62 5.91 -11.72
N GLN A 75 -3.36 6.04 -10.61
CA GLN A 75 -2.80 6.67 -9.42
C GLN A 75 -1.65 5.86 -8.84
N GLU A 76 -0.74 6.57 -8.18
CA GLU A 76 0.38 5.94 -7.50
C GLU A 76 0.11 5.90 -6.01
N LEU A 77 0.25 4.71 -5.43
CA LEU A 77 0.15 4.51 -3.99
C LEU A 77 1.54 4.22 -3.46
N LEU A 78 2.05 5.11 -2.62
CA LEU A 78 3.37 4.97 -2.02
C LEU A 78 3.21 4.43 -0.61
N LEU A 79 3.93 3.35 -0.32
CA LEU A 79 4.00 2.78 1.02
C LEU A 79 5.41 3.01 1.56
N ILE A 80 5.48 3.70 2.69
CA ILE A 80 6.76 4.00 3.34
C ILE A 80 6.83 3.16 4.60
N PHE A 81 7.64 2.11 4.56
CA PHE A 81 7.77 1.21 5.69
C PHE A 81 8.66 1.84 6.76
N PRO A 82 8.32 1.66 8.04
CA PRO A 82 9.15 2.21 9.11
C PRO A 82 10.51 1.54 9.15
N VAL A 83 11.49 2.28 9.65
CA VAL A 83 12.84 1.76 9.81
C VAL A 83 12.83 0.83 11.01
N ALA A 84 13.25 -0.42 10.80
CA ALA A 84 13.26 -1.41 11.87
C ALA A 84 14.28 -1.02 12.94
N GLY A 85 13.88 -1.10 14.20
CA GLY A 85 14.76 -0.83 15.34
C GLY A 85 15.07 0.63 15.55
N GLY A 86 14.47 1.49 14.74
CA GLY A 86 14.75 2.92 14.85
C GLY A 86 13.69 3.65 15.60
#